data_ef2037b09c40391cb99bed2ca37c490a
#
_entry.id   ef2037b09c40391cb99bed2ca37c490a
#
_cell.length_a   1.000
_cell.length_b   1.000
_cell.length_c   1.000
_cell.angle_alpha   90.00
_cell.angle_beta   90.00
_cell.angle_gamma   90.00
#
_symmetry.space_group_name_H-M   'P 1'
#
loop_
_entity.id
_entity.type
_entity.pdbx_description
1 polymer ?
#
loop_
_entity_poly.entity_id
_entity_poly.type
_entity_poly.pdbx_seq_one_letter_code
_entity_poly.pdbx_strand_id
1 'polypeptide(L)'
;NVFQEGAASLLGEDDYEFVGPLPPSAFSEEDRILYDLIAKFESAGSYDAVNVLWYPSGKGGGAFEISSDLNATFEGSKISELSFGKIKKLQSTYFTVRYPKTKPANSFFAMGKFQVIPKTMRLVRANMDFSDSDIYSPENQDRIIEFLIYSGKKRKKLSNYLLNVGSTTLDQAQIDLAQEFSSVPQPNGSSYYGNETSHHSSETIRTALKNARDANKKNGRTSY
;
A
#
# COMPACT_ATOMS: atom_id res chain seq x y z
N ASN A 1 19.42 -21.06 0.80
CA ASN A 1 20.71 -20.68 1.44
C ASN A 1 21.73 -19.98 0.51
N VAL A 2 21.31 -19.45 -0.66
CA VAL A 2 22.24 -18.78 -1.60
C VAL A 2 21.92 -17.28 -1.74
N PHE A 3 20.83 -16.78 -1.14
CA PHE A 3 20.42 -15.38 -1.24
C PHE A 3 20.82 -14.50 -0.03
N GLN A 4 21.50 -15.05 0.98
CA GLN A 4 21.92 -14.29 2.16
C GLN A 4 23.31 -13.64 2.05
N GLU A 5 24.16 -14.07 1.13
CA GLU A 5 25.55 -13.57 1.06
C GLU A 5 25.79 -12.41 0.07
N GLY A 6 24.81 -12.06 -0.75
CA GLY A 6 24.98 -11.01 -1.78
C GLY A 6 24.61 -9.59 -1.36
N ALA A 7 23.91 -9.38 -0.25
CA ALA A 7 23.42 -8.06 0.18
C ALA A 7 24.30 -7.39 1.26
N ALA A 8 25.15 -8.16 1.95
CA ALA A 8 25.96 -7.66 3.07
C ALA A 8 27.26 -6.96 2.64
N SER A 9 27.65 -7.04 1.37
CA SER A 9 28.95 -6.55 0.88
C SER A 9 28.96 -5.13 0.34
N LEU A 10 27.83 -4.38 0.39
CA LEU A 10 27.74 -3.01 -0.16
C LEU A 10 27.39 -1.93 0.87
N LEU A 11 27.21 -2.29 2.12
CA LEU A 11 27.01 -1.33 3.21
C LEU A 11 28.08 -1.61 4.26
N GLY A 12 28.83 -0.56 4.65
CA GLY A 12 29.89 -0.67 5.64
C GLY A 12 29.42 -1.35 6.93
N GLU A 13 30.36 -1.98 7.61
CA GLU A 13 30.23 -2.74 8.85
C GLU A 13 29.56 -1.92 9.99
N ASP A 14 28.25 -1.75 9.92
CA ASP A 14 27.42 -1.49 11.09
C ASP A 14 26.33 -2.57 11.07
N ASP A 15 26.19 -3.31 12.17
CA ASP A 15 25.28 -4.43 12.40
C ASP A 15 23.81 -4.06 12.17
N TYR A 16 23.37 -3.93 10.91
CA TYR A 16 21.96 -3.82 10.56
C TYR A 16 21.38 -5.23 10.38
N GLU A 17 20.85 -5.74 11.46
CA GLU A 17 19.96 -6.92 11.39
C GLU A 17 18.77 -6.56 10.50
N PHE A 18 18.65 -7.18 9.32
CA PHE A 18 17.51 -7.06 8.45
C PHE A 18 16.30 -7.72 9.15
N VAL A 19 15.55 -6.91 9.84
CA VAL A 19 14.26 -7.32 10.39
C VAL A 19 13.23 -7.10 9.28
N GLY A 20 12.80 -8.16 8.61
CA GLY A 20 11.75 -8.10 7.59
C GLY A 20 10.44 -7.48 8.15
N PRO A 21 9.36 -7.41 7.34
CA PRO A 21 8.12 -6.79 7.77
C PRO A 21 7.61 -7.42 9.06
N LEU A 22 7.32 -6.58 10.04
CA LEU A 22 6.74 -7.02 11.31
C LEU A 22 5.43 -7.76 11.05
N PRO A 23 5.12 -8.83 11.80
CA PRO A 23 3.78 -9.39 11.78
C PRO A 23 2.78 -8.38 12.37
N PRO A 24 1.51 -8.37 11.91
CA PRO A 24 0.52 -7.41 12.40
C PRO A 24 0.34 -7.39 13.93
N SER A 25 0.61 -8.51 14.60
CA SER A 25 0.58 -8.61 16.08
C SER A 25 1.66 -7.77 16.76
N ALA A 26 2.74 -7.42 16.05
CA ALA A 26 3.86 -6.63 16.57
C ALA A 26 3.76 -5.13 16.21
N PHE A 27 2.74 -4.69 15.47
CA PHE A 27 2.53 -3.27 15.18
C PHE A 27 2.26 -2.50 16.47
N SER A 28 2.89 -1.33 16.61
CA SER A 28 2.54 -0.39 17.68
C SER A 28 1.09 0.10 17.50
N GLU A 29 0.51 0.64 18.58
CA GLU A 29 -0.81 1.25 18.49
C GLU A 29 -0.81 2.44 17.52
N GLU A 30 0.25 3.22 17.52
CA GLU A 30 0.42 4.39 16.66
C GLU A 30 0.56 4.00 15.18
N ASP A 31 1.26 2.89 14.89
CA ASP A 31 1.31 2.34 13.52
C ASP A 31 -0.07 1.88 13.07
N ARG A 32 -0.82 1.20 13.91
CA ARG A 32 -2.20 0.78 13.61
C ARG A 32 -3.10 1.97 13.33
N ILE A 33 -3.02 3.03 14.15
CA ILE A 33 -3.78 4.27 13.94
C ILE A 33 -3.42 4.89 12.58
N LEU A 34 -2.13 4.95 12.21
CA LEU A 34 -1.70 5.45 10.91
C LEU A 34 -2.24 4.59 9.76
N TYR A 35 -2.14 3.25 9.87
CA TYR A 35 -2.62 2.34 8.83
C TYR A 35 -4.13 2.37 8.68
N ASP A 36 -4.87 2.41 9.77
CA ASP A 36 -6.34 2.49 9.74
C ASP A 36 -6.83 3.83 9.17
N LEU A 37 -6.09 4.91 9.43
CA LEU A 37 -6.38 6.20 8.82
C LEU A 37 -6.17 6.18 7.30
N ILE A 38 -5.07 5.60 6.82
CA ILE A 38 -4.82 5.40 5.39
C ILE A 38 -5.91 4.52 4.78
N ALA A 39 -6.23 3.40 5.41
CA ALA A 39 -7.27 2.49 4.96
C ALA A 39 -8.65 3.15 4.89
N LYS A 40 -8.98 3.99 5.87
CA LYS A 40 -10.23 4.76 5.87
C LYS A 40 -10.31 5.68 4.66
N PHE A 41 -9.20 6.29 4.26
CA PHE A 41 -9.15 7.17 3.10
C PHE A 41 -9.22 6.39 1.78
N GLU A 42 -8.55 5.23 1.68
CA GLU A 42 -8.45 4.45 0.45
C GLU A 42 -9.68 3.56 0.18
N SER A 43 -10.24 2.94 1.20
CA SER A 43 -11.22 1.86 1.04
C SER A 43 -12.32 1.82 2.11
N ALA A 44 -12.49 2.88 2.89
CA ALA A 44 -13.32 2.86 4.10
C ALA A 44 -12.93 1.70 5.07
N GLY A 45 -11.68 1.22 5.01
CA GLY A 45 -11.14 0.15 5.83
C GLY A 45 -11.45 -1.28 5.36
N SER A 46 -12.04 -1.46 4.17
CA SER A 46 -12.43 -2.78 3.69
C SER A 46 -11.27 -3.55 3.04
N TYR A 47 -11.04 -4.78 3.51
CA TYR A 47 -10.11 -5.73 2.89
C TYR A 47 -10.57 -6.27 1.53
N ASP A 48 -11.85 -6.11 1.21
CA ASP A 48 -12.49 -6.62 -0.01
C ASP A 48 -12.77 -5.52 -1.03
N ALA A 49 -12.28 -4.31 -0.81
CA ALA A 49 -12.47 -3.19 -1.72
C ALA A 49 -11.73 -3.39 -3.05
N VAL A 50 -12.36 -2.97 -4.14
CA VAL A 50 -11.73 -2.93 -5.47
C VAL A 50 -12.10 -1.66 -6.20
N ASN A 51 -11.17 -1.18 -7.03
CA ASN A 51 -11.43 -0.26 -8.11
C ASN A 51 -11.28 -1.00 -9.44
N VAL A 52 -12.28 -0.90 -10.27
CA VAL A 52 -12.34 -1.54 -11.58
C VAL A 52 -12.15 -0.50 -12.66
N LEU A 53 -11.17 -0.69 -13.53
CA LEU A 53 -11.01 0.10 -14.73
C LEU A 53 -11.94 -0.44 -15.81
N TRP A 54 -12.75 0.44 -16.33
CA TRP A 54 -13.68 0.13 -17.40
C TRP A 54 -13.41 1.03 -18.61
N TYR A 55 -13.24 0.41 -19.76
CA TYR A 55 -13.05 1.11 -21.04
C TYR A 55 -14.32 0.97 -21.88
N PRO A 56 -15.08 2.06 -22.13
CA PRO A 56 -16.32 2.02 -22.91
C PRO A 56 -16.13 1.47 -24.32
N SER A 57 -14.99 1.68 -24.93
CA SER A 57 -14.62 1.18 -26.27
C SER A 57 -14.16 -0.29 -26.31
N GLY A 58 -14.08 -0.98 -25.16
CA GLY A 58 -13.69 -2.39 -25.08
C GLY A 58 -12.23 -2.71 -25.37
N LYS A 59 -11.39 -1.73 -25.70
CA LYS A 59 -9.94 -1.91 -25.93
C LYS A 59 -9.19 -0.73 -25.33
N GLY A 60 -8.15 -1.00 -24.54
CA GLY A 60 -7.36 0.01 -23.85
C GLY A 60 -6.76 1.05 -24.80
N GLY A 61 -7.34 2.21 -24.84
CA GLY A 61 -6.94 3.32 -25.72
C GLY A 61 -8.03 4.37 -25.79
N GLY A 62 -8.47 4.92 -24.66
CA GLY A 62 -9.50 5.95 -24.56
C GLY A 62 -9.76 6.35 -23.12
N ALA A 63 -10.70 7.24 -22.89
CA ALA A 63 -11.16 7.58 -21.55
C ALA A 63 -11.66 6.31 -20.84
N PHE A 64 -11.21 6.07 -19.63
CA PHE A 64 -11.68 4.99 -18.77
C PHE A 64 -12.52 5.55 -17.63
N GLU A 65 -13.44 4.74 -17.14
CA GLU A 65 -14.21 5.01 -15.93
C GLU A 65 -13.70 4.11 -14.80
N ILE A 66 -13.76 4.60 -13.58
CA ILE A 66 -13.45 3.82 -12.38
C ILE A 66 -14.76 3.53 -11.66
N SER A 67 -15.00 2.26 -11.37
CA SER A 67 -16.07 1.82 -10.47
C SER A 67 -15.45 1.26 -9.21
N SER A 68 -15.98 1.65 -8.06
CA SER A 68 -15.51 1.16 -6.74
C SER A 68 -16.55 0.26 -6.11
N ASP A 69 -16.10 -0.82 -5.47
CA ASP A 69 -16.92 -1.69 -4.63
C ASP A 69 -16.14 -2.03 -3.36
N LEU A 70 -16.75 -1.79 -2.21
CA LEU A 70 -16.12 -2.03 -0.90
C LEU A 70 -16.26 -3.47 -0.42
N ASN A 71 -17.13 -4.28 -1.04
CA ASN A 71 -17.42 -5.65 -0.63
C ASN A 71 -17.40 -6.59 -1.85
N ALA A 72 -16.37 -6.45 -2.65
CA ALA A 72 -16.26 -7.19 -3.90
C ALA A 72 -16.05 -8.68 -3.67
N THR A 73 -16.69 -9.45 -4.55
CA THR A 73 -16.46 -10.89 -4.65
C THR A 73 -16.10 -11.26 -6.09
N PHE A 74 -15.30 -12.27 -6.25
CA PHE A 74 -14.98 -12.85 -7.55
C PHE A 74 -15.17 -14.37 -7.50
N GLU A 75 -16.02 -14.90 -8.38
CA GLU A 75 -16.38 -16.33 -8.42
C GLU A 75 -16.90 -16.86 -7.07
N GLY A 76 -17.64 -16.03 -6.32
CA GLY A 76 -18.21 -16.38 -5.02
C GLY A 76 -17.29 -16.20 -3.82
N SER A 77 -16.00 -15.91 -4.01
CA SER A 77 -15.04 -15.64 -2.94
C SER A 77 -14.81 -14.14 -2.76
N LYS A 78 -14.60 -13.70 -1.53
CA LYS A 78 -14.17 -12.34 -1.22
C LYS A 78 -12.76 -12.09 -1.75
N ILE A 79 -12.41 -10.84 -1.99
CA ILE A 79 -11.05 -10.47 -2.45
C ILE A 79 -10.00 -10.95 -1.45
N SER A 80 -10.25 -10.81 -0.16
CA SER A 80 -9.36 -11.26 0.91
C SER A 80 -9.23 -12.79 1.05
N GLU A 81 -10.02 -13.55 0.32
CA GLU A 81 -9.95 -15.02 0.27
C GLU A 81 -9.23 -15.55 -0.99
N LEU A 82 -8.89 -14.65 -1.93
CA LEU A 82 -8.22 -15.03 -3.17
C LEU A 82 -6.71 -15.20 -2.97
N SER A 83 -6.11 -16.08 -3.76
CA SER A 83 -4.65 -16.21 -3.78
C SER A 83 -3.97 -15.04 -4.51
N PHE A 84 -2.70 -14.76 -4.18
CA PHE A 84 -1.90 -13.74 -4.90
C PHE A 84 -1.82 -14.03 -6.40
N GLY A 85 -1.79 -15.29 -6.81
CA GLY A 85 -1.85 -15.68 -8.22
C GLY A 85 -3.15 -15.26 -8.89
N LYS A 86 -4.29 -15.37 -8.18
CA LYS A 86 -5.60 -14.92 -8.68
C LYS A 86 -5.65 -13.39 -8.73
N ILE A 87 -5.19 -12.70 -7.68
CA ILE A 87 -5.09 -11.23 -7.64
C ILE A 87 -4.27 -10.71 -8.84
N LYS A 88 -3.11 -11.32 -9.10
CA LYS A 88 -2.26 -10.98 -10.26
C LYS A 88 -3.01 -11.10 -11.59
N LYS A 89 -3.80 -12.17 -11.77
CA LYS A 89 -4.62 -12.36 -12.98
C LYS A 89 -5.70 -11.29 -13.09
N LEU A 90 -6.41 -10.98 -12.00
CA LEU A 90 -7.46 -9.97 -11.96
C LEU A 90 -6.94 -8.55 -12.26
N GLN A 91 -5.71 -8.26 -11.86
CA GLN A 91 -5.03 -6.99 -12.13
C GLN A 91 -4.35 -6.94 -13.50
N SER A 92 -4.37 -8.01 -14.27
CA SER A 92 -3.79 -8.03 -15.61
C SER A 92 -4.63 -7.22 -16.60
N THR A 93 -4.00 -6.37 -17.40
CA THR A 93 -4.65 -5.59 -18.46
C THR A 93 -5.23 -6.46 -19.58
N TYR A 94 -4.83 -7.72 -19.64
CA TYR A 94 -5.34 -8.71 -20.61
C TYR A 94 -6.49 -9.56 -20.06
N PHE A 95 -6.81 -9.41 -18.78
CA PHE A 95 -7.88 -10.18 -18.15
C PHE A 95 -9.16 -9.36 -18.13
N THR A 96 -10.09 -9.71 -19.00
CA THR A 96 -11.40 -9.08 -19.05
C THR A 96 -12.31 -9.72 -18.02
N VAL A 97 -12.85 -8.92 -17.11
CA VAL A 97 -13.87 -9.32 -16.13
C VAL A 97 -15.14 -8.51 -16.36
N ARG A 98 -16.27 -9.14 -16.15
CA ARG A 98 -17.55 -8.42 -16.03
C ARG A 98 -17.80 -8.12 -14.56
N TYR A 99 -17.64 -6.84 -14.20
CA TYR A 99 -17.86 -6.40 -12.84
C TYR A 99 -18.20 -4.89 -12.78
N PRO A 100 -19.30 -4.48 -12.19
CA PRO A 100 -20.45 -5.34 -11.85
C PRO A 100 -20.94 -6.08 -13.08
N LYS A 101 -21.71 -7.16 -12.91
CA LYS A 101 -22.16 -8.07 -14.01
C LYS A 101 -22.80 -7.37 -15.22
N THR A 102 -23.27 -6.15 -15.04
CA THR A 102 -23.94 -5.33 -16.07
C THR A 102 -22.99 -4.49 -16.92
N LYS A 103 -21.70 -4.34 -16.50
CA LYS A 103 -20.71 -3.56 -17.25
C LYS A 103 -19.51 -4.44 -17.63
N PRO A 104 -19.01 -4.37 -18.88
CA PRO A 104 -17.75 -5.00 -19.21
C PRO A 104 -16.63 -4.26 -18.49
N ALA A 105 -15.86 -4.94 -17.65
CA ALA A 105 -14.66 -4.41 -17.01
C ALA A 105 -13.44 -5.06 -17.63
N ASN A 106 -12.38 -4.29 -17.88
CA ASN A 106 -11.16 -4.81 -18.49
C ASN A 106 -10.16 -5.36 -17.48
N SER A 107 -10.16 -4.81 -16.26
CA SER A 107 -9.33 -5.34 -15.16
C SER A 107 -9.77 -4.76 -13.83
N PHE A 108 -9.51 -5.49 -12.74
CA PHE A 108 -9.42 -4.89 -11.44
C PHE A 108 -8.13 -4.09 -11.36
N PHE A 109 -8.18 -2.91 -10.77
CA PHE A 109 -7.02 -2.03 -10.71
C PHE A 109 -6.44 -1.98 -9.29
N ALA A 110 -7.05 -1.22 -8.40
CA ALA A 110 -6.64 -1.16 -7.01
C ALA A 110 -7.47 -2.14 -6.19
N MET A 111 -6.82 -2.92 -5.30
CA MET A 111 -7.47 -4.01 -4.57
C MET A 111 -7.09 -4.01 -3.10
N GLY A 112 -8.05 -4.39 -2.27
CA GLY A 112 -7.90 -4.58 -0.83
C GLY A 112 -7.95 -3.30 -0.01
N LYS A 113 -7.67 -3.44 1.30
CA LYS A 113 -7.75 -2.39 2.32
C LYS A 113 -6.93 -1.15 1.95
N PHE A 114 -5.78 -1.32 1.33
CA PHE A 114 -4.84 -0.25 0.98
C PHE A 114 -4.79 0.05 -0.52
N GLN A 115 -5.77 -0.40 -1.26
CA GLN A 115 -5.93 -0.16 -2.71
C GLN A 115 -4.64 -0.36 -3.51
N VAL A 116 -4.03 -1.53 -3.34
CA VAL A 116 -2.76 -1.88 -3.99
C VAL A 116 -2.93 -2.02 -5.50
N ILE A 117 -2.29 -1.13 -6.26
CA ILE A 117 -2.34 -1.12 -7.73
C ILE A 117 -1.38 -2.16 -8.34
N PRO A 118 -1.55 -2.57 -9.63
CA PRO A 118 -0.74 -3.61 -10.26
C PRO A 118 0.78 -3.37 -10.18
N LYS A 119 1.23 -2.12 -10.33
CA LYS A 119 2.66 -1.77 -10.24
C LYS A 119 3.20 -1.98 -8.83
N THR A 120 2.44 -1.58 -7.81
CA THR A 120 2.82 -1.77 -6.41
C THR A 120 2.77 -3.26 -6.03
N MET A 121 1.79 -4.03 -6.51
CA MET A 121 1.72 -5.45 -6.29
C MET A 121 2.94 -6.21 -6.85
N ARG A 122 3.46 -5.80 -8.01
CA ARG A 122 4.72 -6.36 -8.54
C ARG A 122 5.91 -6.08 -7.62
N LEU A 123 6.02 -4.86 -7.07
CA LEU A 123 7.07 -4.51 -6.12
C LEU A 123 6.96 -5.34 -4.84
N VAL A 124 5.75 -5.45 -4.28
CA VAL A 124 5.47 -6.27 -3.09
C VAL A 124 5.92 -7.71 -3.31
N ARG A 125 5.50 -8.32 -4.40
CA ARG A 125 5.84 -9.72 -4.70
C ARG A 125 7.33 -9.97 -5.01
N ALA A 126 8.03 -8.95 -5.47
CA ALA A 126 9.48 -9.04 -5.71
C ALA A 126 10.33 -8.90 -4.44
N ASN A 127 9.76 -8.39 -3.35
CA ASN A 127 10.49 -8.07 -2.12
C ASN A 127 9.92 -8.74 -0.85
N MET A 128 8.75 -9.34 -0.93
CA MET A 128 8.12 -10.11 0.14
C MET A 128 7.93 -11.55 -0.34
N ASP A 129 8.10 -12.52 0.54
CA ASP A 129 8.06 -13.95 0.21
C ASP A 129 6.63 -14.47 -0.04
N PHE A 130 5.85 -13.77 -0.88
CA PHE A 130 4.51 -14.22 -1.27
C PHE A 130 4.57 -15.09 -2.53
N SER A 131 4.13 -16.33 -2.40
CA SER A 131 3.91 -17.25 -3.53
C SER A 131 2.56 -16.99 -4.21
N ASP A 132 2.35 -17.59 -5.38
CA ASP A 132 1.05 -17.53 -6.08
C ASP A 132 -0.07 -18.24 -5.31
N SER A 133 0.25 -19.16 -4.39
CA SER A 133 -0.72 -19.91 -3.56
C SER A 133 -1.07 -19.23 -2.25
N ASP A 134 -0.27 -18.27 -1.79
CA ASP A 134 -0.58 -17.54 -0.56
C ASP A 134 -1.86 -16.72 -0.75
N ILE A 135 -2.63 -16.59 0.32
CA ILE A 135 -3.90 -15.87 0.30
C ILE A 135 -3.65 -14.37 0.51
N TYR A 136 -4.35 -13.53 -0.23
CA TYR A 136 -4.37 -12.08 -0.05
C TYR A 136 -5.20 -11.69 1.18
N SER A 137 -4.96 -12.40 2.30
CA SER A 137 -5.70 -12.32 3.56
C SER A 137 -5.57 -10.93 4.22
N PRO A 138 -6.45 -10.59 5.17
CA PRO A 138 -6.31 -9.39 5.97
C PRO A 138 -4.91 -9.24 6.58
N GLU A 139 -4.36 -10.31 7.15
CA GLU A 139 -3.00 -10.31 7.71
C GLU A 139 -1.94 -9.98 6.67
N ASN A 140 -2.00 -10.59 5.49
CA ASN A 140 -1.03 -10.33 4.42
C ASN A 140 -1.19 -8.92 3.84
N GLN A 141 -2.41 -8.38 3.77
CA GLN A 141 -2.63 -6.99 3.39
C GLN A 141 -2.04 -6.02 4.42
N ASP A 142 -2.16 -6.30 5.71
CA ASP A 142 -1.56 -5.49 6.77
C ASP A 142 0.00 -5.59 6.76
N ARG A 143 0.59 -6.74 6.40
CA ARG A 143 2.04 -6.84 6.15
C ARG A 143 2.49 -6.02 4.93
N ILE A 144 1.65 -5.90 3.92
CA ILE A 144 1.95 -5.08 2.74
C ILE A 144 2.03 -3.59 3.09
N ILE A 145 1.10 -3.05 3.89
CA ILE A 145 1.19 -1.65 4.28
C ILE A 145 2.45 -1.36 5.10
N GLU A 146 2.82 -2.25 6.00
CA GLU A 146 4.07 -2.17 6.77
C GLU A 146 5.28 -2.09 5.83
N PHE A 147 5.36 -2.98 4.84
CA PHE A 147 6.42 -2.96 3.84
C PHE A 147 6.45 -1.64 3.05
N LEU A 148 5.30 -1.16 2.59
CA LEU A 148 5.23 0.06 1.77
C LEU A 148 5.68 1.31 2.54
N ILE A 149 5.42 1.35 3.83
CA ILE A 149 5.74 2.50 4.69
C ILE A 149 7.18 2.46 5.19
N TYR A 150 7.66 1.30 5.65
CA TYR A 150 8.93 1.22 6.37
C TYR A 150 10.11 0.72 5.55
N SER A 151 9.93 -0.06 4.49
CA SER A 151 11.05 -0.65 3.74
C SER A 151 11.95 0.38 3.02
N GLY A 152 11.47 1.59 2.81
CA GLY A 152 12.20 2.61 2.04
C GLY A 152 12.39 2.29 0.56
N LYS A 153 11.93 1.13 0.08
CA LYS A 153 12.10 0.69 -1.32
C LYS A 153 11.41 1.60 -2.33
N LYS A 154 10.34 2.26 -1.91
CA LYS A 154 9.55 3.14 -2.76
C LYS A 154 9.48 4.57 -2.21
N ARG A 155 9.41 4.71 -0.89
CA ARG A 155 9.19 5.98 -0.19
C ARG A 155 10.23 6.17 0.92
N LYS A 156 11.47 6.44 0.49
CA LYS A 156 12.62 6.52 1.40
C LYS A 156 12.50 7.64 2.44
N LYS A 157 11.93 8.80 2.06
CA LYS A 157 11.76 9.92 2.99
C LYS A 157 10.73 9.60 4.07
N LEU A 158 9.62 8.92 3.70
CA LEU A 158 8.63 8.45 4.65
C LEU A 158 9.26 7.49 5.67
N SER A 159 9.92 6.44 5.20
CA SER A 159 10.62 5.48 6.05
C SER A 159 11.65 6.14 6.96
N ASN A 160 12.53 6.98 6.41
CA ASN A 160 13.56 7.70 7.19
C ASN A 160 12.94 8.58 8.29
N TYR A 161 11.85 9.28 7.99
CA TYR A 161 11.17 10.10 8.99
C TYR A 161 10.61 9.25 10.13
N LEU A 162 9.91 8.18 9.83
CA LEU A 162 9.29 7.31 10.83
C LEU A 162 10.33 6.56 11.69
N LEU A 163 11.45 6.17 11.08
CA LEU A 163 12.55 5.47 11.77
C LEU A 163 13.56 6.42 12.44
N ASN A 164 13.34 7.73 12.38
CA ASN A 164 14.26 8.74 12.91
C ASN A 164 15.67 8.68 12.29
N VAL A 165 15.77 8.34 11.02
CA VAL A 165 17.02 8.24 10.28
C VAL A 165 17.25 9.52 9.47
N GLY A 166 18.41 10.15 9.63
CA GLY A 166 18.78 11.36 8.89
C GLY A 166 17.94 12.59 9.27
N SER A 167 17.83 13.55 8.35
CA SER A 167 17.21 14.86 8.56
C SER A 167 15.88 15.07 7.83
N THR A 168 15.15 13.99 7.55
CA THR A 168 13.88 14.06 6.81
C THR A 168 12.82 14.81 7.62
N THR A 169 12.16 15.77 6.99
CA THR A 169 11.09 16.56 7.62
C THR A 169 9.73 15.86 7.53
N LEU A 170 8.78 16.28 8.37
CA LEU A 170 7.40 15.82 8.33
C LEU A 170 6.75 16.10 6.95
N ASP A 171 7.01 17.27 6.35
CA ASP A 171 6.46 17.63 5.04
C ASP A 171 6.96 16.69 3.94
N GLN A 172 8.25 16.34 3.95
CA GLN A 172 8.82 15.38 3.00
C GLN A 172 8.22 13.98 3.17
N ALA A 173 8.00 13.55 4.41
CA ALA A 173 7.37 12.28 4.70
C ALA A 173 5.90 12.24 4.24
N GLN A 174 5.15 13.32 4.47
CA GLN A 174 3.76 13.42 4.04
C GLN A 174 3.63 13.48 2.51
N ILE A 175 4.55 14.15 1.81
CA ILE A 175 4.59 14.14 0.35
C ILE A 175 4.84 12.71 -0.18
N ASP A 176 5.79 11.99 0.39
CA ASP A 176 6.05 10.59 0.03
C ASP A 176 4.81 9.71 0.27
N LEU A 177 4.10 9.93 1.39
CA LEU A 177 2.86 9.22 1.70
C LEU A 177 1.74 9.55 0.69
N ALA A 178 1.56 10.81 0.33
CA ALA A 178 0.59 11.25 -0.67
C ALA A 178 0.91 10.73 -2.09
N GLN A 179 2.18 10.51 -2.38
CA GLN A 179 2.60 9.84 -3.63
C GLN A 179 2.29 8.34 -3.64
N GLU A 180 2.23 7.70 -2.47
CA GLU A 180 1.89 6.29 -2.38
C GLU A 180 0.37 6.06 -2.38
N PHE A 181 -0.36 6.90 -1.66
CA PHE A 181 -1.80 6.79 -1.41
C PHE A 181 -2.50 8.06 -1.91
N SER A 182 -3.19 7.95 -3.04
CA SER A 182 -3.76 9.11 -3.75
C SER A 182 -4.83 9.88 -2.95
N SER A 183 -5.45 9.25 -1.99
CA SER A 183 -6.43 9.85 -1.07
C SER A 183 -5.79 10.66 0.06
N VAL A 184 -4.49 10.47 0.30
CA VAL A 184 -3.76 11.19 1.35
C VAL A 184 -3.41 12.61 0.87
N PRO A 185 -3.76 13.66 1.63
CA PRO A 185 -3.44 15.04 1.27
C PRO A 185 -1.95 15.35 1.44
N GLN A 186 -1.44 16.23 0.58
CA GLN A 186 -0.16 16.89 0.77
C GLN A 186 -0.17 17.85 1.98
N PRO A 187 0.97 18.38 2.44
CA PRO A 187 1.04 19.35 3.55
C PRO A 187 0.14 20.58 3.38
N ASN A 188 -0.04 21.04 2.16
CA ASN A 188 -0.90 22.17 1.81
C ASN A 188 -2.39 21.80 1.67
N GLY A 189 -2.76 20.55 1.91
CA GLY A 189 -4.13 20.05 1.80
C GLY A 189 -4.58 19.65 0.39
N SER A 190 -3.74 19.80 -0.64
CA SER A 190 -4.07 19.39 -2.01
C SER A 190 -3.84 17.89 -2.23
N SER A 191 -4.50 17.32 -3.24
CA SER A 191 -4.16 16.00 -3.76
C SER A 191 -2.81 16.03 -4.47
N TYR A 192 -2.02 14.96 -4.38
CA TYR A 192 -0.75 14.85 -5.12
C TYR A 192 -0.97 14.68 -6.63
N TYR A 193 -2.02 13.96 -7.01
CA TYR A 193 -2.31 13.60 -8.40
C TYR A 193 -3.34 14.49 -9.11
N GLY A 194 -3.76 15.57 -8.47
CA GLY A 194 -4.70 16.53 -9.02
C GLY A 194 -4.53 17.92 -8.42
N ASN A 195 -5.16 18.92 -9.04
CA ASN A 195 -5.15 20.29 -8.53
C ASN A 195 -6.29 20.57 -7.53
N GLU A 196 -7.01 19.55 -7.13
CA GLU A 196 -8.16 19.66 -6.25
C GLU A 196 -7.72 19.58 -4.78
N THR A 197 -8.48 20.23 -3.92
CA THR A 197 -8.33 20.08 -2.47
C THR A 197 -8.75 18.67 -2.08
N SER A 198 -7.94 17.98 -1.28
CA SER A 198 -8.30 16.68 -0.74
C SER A 198 -9.52 16.79 0.17
N HIS A 199 -10.40 15.80 0.15
CA HIS A 199 -11.53 15.70 1.08
C HIS A 199 -11.11 15.32 2.50
N HIS A 200 -9.83 15.00 2.71
CA HIS A 200 -9.28 14.56 3.99
C HIS A 200 -8.36 15.63 4.60
N SER A 201 -8.32 15.67 5.93
CA SER A 201 -7.53 16.64 6.67
C SER A 201 -6.04 16.32 6.63
N SER A 202 -5.24 17.26 6.14
CA SER A 202 -3.76 17.17 6.21
C SER A 202 -3.28 17.09 7.66
N GLU A 203 -3.87 17.83 8.59
CA GLU A 203 -3.45 17.84 10.00
C GLU A 203 -3.67 16.48 10.68
N THR A 204 -4.72 15.76 10.33
CA THR A 204 -4.96 14.41 10.86
C THR A 204 -3.84 13.45 10.49
N ILE A 205 -3.39 13.47 9.23
CA ILE A 205 -2.25 12.66 8.76
C ILE A 205 -0.94 13.10 9.43
N ARG A 206 -0.72 14.40 9.57
CA ARG A 206 0.48 14.95 10.23
C ARG A 206 0.59 14.47 11.67
N THR A 207 -0.52 14.51 12.39
CA THR A 207 -0.59 14.02 13.77
C THR A 207 -0.29 12.53 13.84
N ALA A 208 -0.87 11.71 12.98
CA ALA A 208 -0.60 10.26 12.94
C ALA A 208 0.87 9.96 12.61
N LEU A 209 1.47 10.65 11.65
CA LEU A 209 2.89 10.50 11.30
C LEU A 209 3.82 10.88 12.46
N LYS A 210 3.54 11.98 13.18
CA LYS A 210 4.32 12.38 14.35
C LYS A 210 4.24 11.34 15.45
N ASN A 211 3.04 10.86 15.76
CA ASN A 211 2.82 9.88 16.82
C ASN A 211 3.53 8.55 16.51
N ALA A 212 3.42 8.04 15.28
CA ALA A 212 4.12 6.84 14.86
C ALA A 212 5.66 7.00 14.95
N ARG A 213 6.20 8.15 14.52
CA ARG A 213 7.62 8.45 14.68
C ARG A 213 8.06 8.47 16.14
N ASP A 214 7.30 9.13 17.01
CA ASP A 214 7.64 9.27 18.42
C ASP A 214 7.56 7.91 19.13
N ALA A 215 6.60 7.06 18.78
CA ALA A 215 6.51 5.68 19.25
C ALA A 215 7.71 4.85 18.80
N ASN A 216 8.11 4.91 17.53
CA ASN A 216 9.30 4.23 17.02
C ASN A 216 10.56 4.67 17.77
N LYS A 217 10.73 5.98 17.99
CA LYS A 217 11.85 6.52 18.78
C LYS A 217 11.85 5.98 20.20
N LYS A 218 10.70 5.97 20.88
CA LYS A 218 10.54 5.45 22.24
C LYS A 218 10.87 3.96 22.33
N ASN A 219 10.47 3.21 21.31
CA ASN A 219 10.66 1.76 21.24
C ASN A 219 12.02 1.34 20.65
N GLY A 220 12.87 2.29 20.30
CA GLY A 220 14.20 2.03 19.72
C GLY A 220 14.17 1.46 18.31
N ARG A 221 13.05 1.59 17.58
CA ARG A 221 12.94 1.12 16.19
C ARG A 221 13.64 2.11 15.24
N THR A 222 14.81 1.71 14.73
CA THR A 222 15.63 2.52 13.81
C THR A 222 15.84 1.89 12.43
N SER A 223 15.30 0.69 12.22
CA SER A 223 15.43 -0.06 10.96
C SER A 223 14.15 -0.84 10.64
N TYR A 224 14.08 -1.30 9.39
CA TYR A 224 13.00 -2.14 8.88
C TYR A 224 13.52 -3.54 8.58
#